data_638afd06cd26a51fc2dfcd7c7d67ab85
#
_entry.id   638afd06cd26a51fc2dfcd7c7d67ab85
#
_cell.length_a   1.000
_cell.length_b   1.000
_cell.length_c   1.000
_cell.angle_alpha   90.00
_cell.angle_beta   90.00
_cell.angle_gamma   90.00
#
_symmetry.space_group_name_H-M   'P 1'
#
loop_
_entity.id
_entity.type
_entity.pdbx_description
1 polymer ?
#
loop_
_entity_poly.entity_id
_entity_poly.type
_entity_poly.pdbx_seq_one_letter_code
_entity_poly.pdbx_strand_id
1 'polypeptide(L)'
;MKHINKILLFIVTTFFLAPSIANAASATFAVSGPSQGVVGNQLTLTVTVSSSTSLGGWELALQYDKSYLQLSSAPEGANGTHVAGNATSSGTKSKSYTYKFKVLKSGTTTISPTSTDAYGWDETPLSPSNVSKKVTLKTQAEIEASYSSNAYLKSITVGEYALTPEFNKETKEYEVEVENDVETVTISALKEDANASISGTGDKTLIEGTNKFEIVCTAQKGNSITYVVNVTRKELNPIKVTINGKEYGILRKKDSLPELAGFAESTTIYQDSEVPALVNDVLNIKVIGLKDDENNIYTYVYDEATSTIKNLYVELITGENIITPSDFNKTLNGYNIKEVDIKG
;
A
#
# COMPACT_ATOMS: atom_id res chain seq x y z
N MET A 1 -1.74 -41.69 -106.37
CA MET A 1 -1.96 -42.42 -105.13
C MET A 1 -1.06 -41.70 -104.08
N LYS A 2 -1.66 -41.20 -103.09
CA LYS A 2 -1.09 -40.24 -102.16
C LYS A 2 -0.32 -40.93 -101.03
N HIS A 3 0.94 -40.58 -100.91
CA HIS A 3 1.76 -40.95 -99.69
C HIS A 3 1.49 -39.96 -98.61
N ILE A 4 1.03 -40.43 -97.48
CA ILE A 4 0.86 -39.63 -96.26
C ILE A 4 2.13 -39.84 -95.36
N ASN A 5 2.99 -38.80 -95.36
CA ASN A 5 4.10 -38.78 -94.42
C ASN A 5 3.63 -38.55 -92.97
N LYS A 6 3.83 -39.48 -92.10
CA LYS A 6 3.63 -39.31 -90.65
C LYS A 6 4.86 -38.68 -90.04
N ILE A 7 4.75 -37.41 -89.67
CA ILE A 7 5.73 -36.72 -88.89
C ILE A 7 5.52 -37.08 -87.43
N LEU A 8 6.46 -37.84 -86.87
CA LEU A 8 6.47 -38.19 -85.45
C LEU A 8 7.07 -37.01 -84.65
N LEU A 9 6.22 -36.26 -83.95
CA LEU A 9 6.63 -35.15 -83.08
C LEU A 9 7.16 -35.71 -81.75
N PHE A 10 8.43 -35.65 -81.52
CA PHE A 10 9.13 -36.01 -80.29
C PHE A 10 9.02 -34.79 -79.34
N ILE A 11 8.14 -34.82 -78.33
CA ILE A 11 8.08 -33.81 -77.29
C ILE A 11 9.13 -34.22 -76.23
N VAL A 12 10.29 -33.51 -76.24
CA VAL A 12 11.27 -33.59 -75.15
C VAL A 12 10.77 -32.70 -74.02
N THR A 13 10.17 -33.32 -73.01
CA THR A 13 9.89 -32.64 -71.74
C THR A 13 11.19 -32.57 -70.96
N THR A 14 11.87 -31.42 -71.04
CA THR A 14 12.94 -31.03 -70.10
C THR A 14 12.33 -30.79 -68.75
N PHE A 15 12.51 -31.77 -67.84
CA PHE A 15 12.23 -31.61 -66.43
C PHE A 15 13.30 -30.65 -65.82
N PHE A 16 12.94 -29.38 -65.67
CA PHE A 16 13.77 -28.50 -64.87
C PHE A 16 13.63 -28.94 -63.42
N LEU A 17 14.57 -29.71 -62.86
CA LEU A 17 14.79 -29.81 -61.45
C LEU A 17 15.25 -28.41 -60.99
N ALA A 18 14.32 -27.59 -60.49
CA ALA A 18 14.76 -26.43 -59.71
C ALA A 18 15.51 -26.99 -58.45
N PRO A 19 16.76 -26.55 -58.24
CA PRO A 19 17.40 -26.93 -57.00
C PRO A 19 16.55 -26.38 -55.86
N SER A 20 15.95 -27.28 -55.06
CA SER A 20 15.41 -26.88 -53.78
C SER A 20 16.57 -26.36 -52.98
N ILE A 21 16.61 -25.07 -52.72
CA ILE A 21 17.53 -24.49 -51.75
C ILE A 21 17.00 -25.00 -50.40
N ALA A 22 17.51 -26.18 -50.00
CA ALA A 22 17.31 -26.66 -48.67
C ALA A 22 18.00 -25.63 -47.74
N ASN A 23 17.23 -24.78 -47.07
CA ASN A 23 17.76 -23.98 -45.99
C ASN A 23 18.42 -24.93 -45.00
N ALA A 24 19.75 -24.88 -44.92
CA ALA A 24 20.49 -25.69 -43.95
C ALA A 24 19.92 -25.40 -42.55
N ALA A 25 19.52 -26.45 -41.83
CA ALA A 25 19.05 -26.31 -40.47
C ALA A 25 20.11 -25.56 -39.64
N SER A 26 19.70 -24.71 -38.71
CA SER A 26 20.62 -23.93 -37.90
C SER A 26 20.52 -24.28 -36.43
N ALA A 27 21.66 -24.16 -35.73
CA ALA A 27 21.72 -24.18 -34.30
C ALA A 27 21.97 -22.77 -33.79
N THR A 28 21.05 -22.22 -32.95
CA THR A 28 21.17 -20.90 -32.35
C THR A 28 21.78 -21.01 -30.96
N PHE A 29 22.82 -20.21 -30.73
CA PHE A 29 23.51 -20.06 -29.45
C PHE A 29 23.17 -18.65 -28.92
N ALA A 30 22.27 -18.54 -27.95
CA ALA A 30 21.78 -17.27 -27.48
C ALA A 30 22.11 -17.03 -25.99
N VAL A 31 22.70 -15.87 -25.69
CA VAL A 31 22.93 -15.44 -24.31
C VAL A 31 21.68 -14.72 -23.80
N SER A 32 21.19 -15.14 -22.65
CA SER A 32 20.07 -14.56 -21.92
C SER A 32 20.45 -14.23 -20.47
N GLY A 33 19.59 -13.45 -19.77
CA GLY A 33 19.80 -13.04 -18.41
C GLY A 33 19.58 -11.54 -18.20
N PRO A 34 19.99 -10.97 -17.07
CA PRO A 34 19.82 -9.54 -16.76
C PRO A 34 20.50 -8.64 -17.79
N SER A 35 19.88 -7.51 -18.10
CA SER A 35 20.46 -6.45 -18.95
C SER A 35 21.33 -5.47 -18.16
N GLN A 36 21.33 -5.57 -16.82
CA GLN A 36 22.12 -4.76 -15.90
C GLN A 36 22.82 -5.65 -14.88
N GLY A 37 24.00 -5.20 -14.42
CA GLY A 37 24.75 -5.80 -13.32
C GLY A 37 25.31 -4.73 -12.39
N VAL A 38 25.58 -5.11 -11.13
CA VAL A 38 26.11 -4.21 -10.10
C VAL A 38 27.55 -4.59 -9.79
N VAL A 39 28.44 -3.62 -9.79
CA VAL A 39 29.87 -3.80 -9.45
C VAL A 39 30.01 -4.44 -8.07
N GLY A 40 30.83 -5.48 -7.99
CA GLY A 40 31.04 -6.30 -6.80
C GLY A 40 30.07 -7.48 -6.68
N ASN A 41 28.90 -7.44 -7.32
CA ASN A 41 27.90 -8.49 -7.29
C ASN A 41 28.10 -9.55 -8.36
N GLN A 42 27.36 -10.64 -8.22
CA GLN A 42 27.33 -11.74 -9.20
C GLN A 42 26.31 -11.44 -10.30
N LEU A 43 26.72 -11.62 -11.54
CA LEU A 43 25.87 -11.60 -12.74
C LEU A 43 25.72 -13.05 -13.25
N THR A 44 24.50 -13.54 -13.31
CA THR A 44 24.19 -14.88 -13.81
C THR A 44 23.64 -14.76 -15.23
N LEU A 45 24.26 -15.43 -16.18
CA LEU A 45 23.87 -15.49 -17.58
C LEU A 45 23.66 -16.94 -18.00
N THR A 46 22.70 -17.16 -18.88
CA THR A 46 22.41 -18.48 -19.45
C THR A 46 22.63 -18.42 -20.95
N VAL A 47 23.38 -19.40 -21.44
CA VAL A 47 23.51 -19.65 -22.89
C VAL A 47 22.62 -20.82 -23.24
N THR A 48 21.72 -20.62 -24.18
CA THR A 48 20.85 -21.68 -24.69
C THR A 48 21.27 -22.03 -26.11
N VAL A 49 21.59 -23.29 -26.33
CA VAL A 49 21.74 -23.88 -27.67
C VAL A 49 20.37 -24.41 -28.06
N SER A 50 19.87 -24.03 -29.24
CA SER A 50 18.56 -24.50 -29.72
C SER A 50 18.55 -24.69 -31.23
N SER A 51 17.75 -25.64 -31.72
CA SER A 51 17.53 -25.92 -33.14
C SER A 51 16.06 -26.30 -33.41
N SER A 52 15.61 -26.07 -34.63
CA SER A 52 14.31 -26.56 -35.11
C SER A 52 14.30 -28.09 -35.28
N THR A 53 15.46 -28.68 -35.56
CA THR A 53 15.71 -30.15 -35.65
C THR A 53 16.27 -30.66 -34.34
N SER A 54 16.38 -32.00 -34.20
CA SER A 54 17.03 -32.62 -33.05
C SER A 54 18.51 -32.31 -33.02
N LEU A 55 19.03 -31.80 -31.89
CA LEU A 55 20.46 -31.57 -31.64
C LEU A 55 21.16 -32.91 -31.40
N GLY A 56 22.41 -33.07 -31.90
CA GLY A 56 23.30 -34.18 -31.64
C GLY A 56 24.50 -33.76 -30.80
N GLY A 57 25.37 -32.94 -31.36
CA GLY A 57 26.57 -32.41 -30.69
C GLY A 57 26.83 -30.96 -31.03
N TRP A 58 27.58 -30.26 -30.17
CA TRP A 58 27.97 -28.86 -30.39
C TRP A 58 29.17 -28.46 -29.57
N GLU A 59 29.91 -27.47 -30.07
CA GLU A 59 30.90 -26.74 -29.29
C GLU A 59 30.46 -25.33 -29.03
N LEU A 60 30.63 -24.85 -27.81
CA LEU A 60 30.29 -23.53 -27.36
C LEU A 60 31.43 -22.95 -26.54
N ALA A 61 31.85 -21.72 -26.86
CA ALA A 61 32.68 -20.92 -26.00
C ALA A 61 32.04 -19.56 -25.77
N LEU A 62 32.33 -18.88 -24.66
CA LEU A 62 31.92 -17.52 -24.41
C LEU A 62 33.10 -16.56 -24.50
N GLN A 63 32.93 -15.53 -25.30
CA GLN A 63 33.79 -14.36 -25.30
C GLN A 63 33.17 -13.25 -24.45
N TYR A 64 33.96 -12.63 -23.58
CA TYR A 64 33.62 -11.53 -22.75
C TYR A 64 34.85 -10.72 -22.38
N ASP A 65 34.65 -9.43 -22.03
CA ASP A 65 35.76 -8.58 -21.60
C ASP A 65 36.13 -8.87 -20.13
N LYS A 66 37.29 -9.45 -19.92
CA LYS A 66 37.84 -9.81 -18.59
C LYS A 66 38.12 -8.56 -17.72
N SER A 67 38.17 -7.35 -18.29
CA SER A 67 38.32 -6.14 -17.53
C SER A 67 37.03 -5.70 -16.83
N TYR A 68 35.87 -6.16 -17.32
CA TYR A 68 34.56 -5.90 -16.76
C TYR A 68 33.99 -7.05 -15.95
N LEU A 69 34.28 -8.28 -16.35
CA LEU A 69 33.71 -9.49 -15.79
C LEU A 69 34.79 -10.51 -15.45
N GLN A 70 34.66 -11.19 -14.33
CA GLN A 70 35.46 -12.34 -13.93
C GLN A 70 34.56 -13.56 -13.85
N LEU A 71 34.86 -14.60 -14.58
CA LEU A 71 34.14 -15.88 -14.46
C LEU A 71 34.32 -16.44 -13.04
N SER A 72 33.20 -16.62 -12.32
CA SER A 72 33.18 -17.16 -10.96
C SER A 72 32.63 -18.58 -10.88
N SER A 73 31.80 -18.99 -11.86
CA SER A 73 31.32 -20.37 -11.99
C SER A 73 30.99 -20.67 -13.44
N ALA A 74 31.41 -21.82 -13.91
CA ALA A 74 31.08 -22.38 -15.21
C ALA A 74 30.07 -23.53 -15.05
N PRO A 75 29.36 -23.94 -16.13
CA PRO A 75 28.53 -25.12 -16.14
C PRO A 75 29.36 -26.40 -15.86
N GLU A 76 28.67 -27.42 -15.40
CA GLU A 76 29.29 -28.75 -15.26
C GLU A 76 29.85 -29.26 -16.58
N GLY A 77 31.06 -29.86 -16.56
CA GLY A 77 31.77 -30.35 -17.74
C GLY A 77 32.42 -29.25 -18.58
N ALA A 78 32.32 -27.97 -18.21
CA ALA A 78 32.99 -26.91 -18.93
C ALA A 78 34.46 -26.76 -18.56
N ASN A 79 35.30 -26.46 -19.56
CA ASN A 79 36.66 -25.97 -19.35
C ASN A 79 36.68 -24.45 -19.48
N GLY A 80 36.58 -23.72 -18.34
CA GLY A 80 36.42 -22.28 -18.34
C GLY A 80 35.09 -21.84 -19.00
N THR A 81 35.17 -21.18 -20.15
CA THR A 81 33.97 -20.78 -20.91
C THR A 81 33.58 -21.75 -22.02
N HIS A 82 34.40 -22.77 -22.24
CA HIS A 82 34.19 -23.75 -23.31
C HIS A 82 33.40 -24.97 -22.84
N VAL A 83 32.42 -25.38 -23.64
CA VAL A 83 31.59 -26.56 -23.43
C VAL A 83 31.54 -27.36 -24.71
N ALA A 84 31.98 -28.61 -24.67
CA ALA A 84 31.67 -29.65 -25.67
C ALA A 84 30.39 -30.35 -25.21
N GLY A 85 29.28 -30.11 -25.87
CA GLY A 85 27.96 -30.59 -25.47
C GLY A 85 27.42 -31.67 -26.40
N ASN A 86 26.74 -32.66 -25.83
CA ASN A 86 26.03 -33.70 -26.57
C ASN A 86 24.58 -33.77 -26.12
N ALA A 87 23.67 -34.06 -27.02
CA ALA A 87 22.32 -34.49 -26.67
C ALA A 87 22.36 -35.94 -26.13
N THR A 88 21.47 -36.22 -25.19
CA THR A 88 21.34 -37.57 -24.60
C THR A 88 20.18 -38.36 -25.18
N SER A 89 19.38 -37.74 -26.05
CA SER A 89 18.23 -38.34 -26.72
C SER A 89 17.93 -37.67 -28.05
N SER A 90 17.36 -38.42 -28.98
CA SER A 90 17.00 -38.01 -30.35
C SER A 90 15.92 -36.90 -30.39
N GLY A 91 15.26 -36.55 -29.28
CA GLY A 91 14.25 -35.51 -29.23
C GLY A 91 14.77 -34.18 -28.69
N THR A 92 16.02 -34.06 -28.33
CA THR A 92 16.59 -32.83 -27.74
C THR A 92 16.64 -31.70 -28.75
N LYS A 93 15.94 -30.61 -28.51
CA LYS A 93 15.95 -29.41 -29.36
C LYS A 93 16.57 -28.17 -28.67
N SER A 94 16.88 -28.28 -27.40
CA SER A 94 17.44 -27.17 -26.63
C SER A 94 18.26 -27.70 -25.44
N LYS A 95 19.34 -27.00 -25.13
CA LYS A 95 20.16 -27.23 -23.92
C LYS A 95 20.66 -25.90 -23.41
N SER A 96 20.58 -25.69 -22.09
CA SER A 96 21.01 -24.45 -21.44
C SER A 96 22.22 -24.67 -20.53
N TYR A 97 23.10 -23.67 -20.49
CA TYR A 97 24.32 -23.60 -19.71
C TYR A 97 24.35 -22.32 -18.91
N THR A 98 24.53 -22.41 -17.59
CA THR A 98 24.55 -21.25 -16.70
C THR A 98 25.99 -20.90 -16.34
N TYR A 99 26.33 -19.64 -16.56
CA TYR A 99 27.62 -19.03 -16.20
C TYR A 99 27.37 -17.94 -15.16
N LYS A 100 28.25 -17.85 -14.18
CA LYS A 100 28.21 -16.80 -13.17
C LYS A 100 29.49 -15.96 -13.25
N PHE A 101 29.33 -14.67 -13.28
CA PHE A 101 30.44 -13.71 -13.35
C PHE A 101 30.40 -12.78 -12.14
N LYS A 102 31.56 -12.43 -11.60
CA LYS A 102 31.71 -11.27 -10.72
C LYS A 102 31.87 -10.03 -11.57
N VAL A 103 31.10 -8.98 -11.28
CA VAL A 103 31.20 -7.68 -11.96
C VAL A 103 32.34 -6.89 -11.35
N LEU A 104 33.34 -6.46 -12.15
CA LEU A 104 34.57 -5.81 -11.68
C LEU A 104 34.51 -4.29 -11.72
N LYS A 105 33.90 -3.70 -12.74
CA LYS A 105 33.79 -2.24 -12.90
C LYS A 105 32.53 -1.83 -13.67
N SER A 106 32.13 -0.57 -13.56
CA SER A 106 31.02 -0.01 -14.31
C SER A 106 31.36 0.23 -15.78
N GLY A 107 30.35 0.26 -16.63
CA GLY A 107 30.43 0.46 -18.07
C GLY A 107 29.49 -0.46 -18.82
N THR A 108 29.73 -0.63 -20.11
CA THR A 108 28.93 -1.51 -20.97
C THR A 108 29.82 -2.56 -21.58
N THR A 109 29.41 -3.81 -21.50
CA THR A 109 30.11 -4.95 -22.11
C THR A 109 29.16 -5.83 -22.88
N THR A 110 29.70 -6.61 -23.80
CA THR A 110 28.95 -7.59 -24.60
C THR A 110 29.50 -8.98 -24.30
N ILE A 111 28.60 -9.90 -24.08
CA ILE A 111 28.92 -11.33 -23.93
C ILE A 111 28.41 -12.01 -25.18
N SER A 112 29.32 -12.69 -25.87
CA SER A 112 29.06 -13.32 -27.17
C SER A 112 29.36 -14.82 -27.08
N PRO A 113 28.41 -15.68 -27.46
CA PRO A 113 28.74 -17.08 -27.68
C PRO A 113 29.56 -17.15 -28.98
N THR A 114 30.48 -18.07 -29.01
CA THR A 114 31.20 -18.45 -30.23
C THR A 114 31.04 -19.95 -30.39
N SER A 115 30.43 -20.34 -31.48
CA SER A 115 30.31 -21.73 -31.89
C SER A 115 30.70 -21.81 -33.34
N THR A 116 31.53 -22.79 -33.66
CA THR A 116 31.95 -23.13 -35.01
C THR A 116 31.33 -24.44 -35.47
N ASP A 117 30.91 -25.27 -34.53
CA ASP A 117 30.48 -26.64 -34.83
C ASP A 117 29.18 -26.95 -34.11
N ALA A 118 28.19 -27.41 -34.88
CA ALA A 118 26.96 -27.99 -34.35
C ALA A 118 26.44 -29.04 -35.34
N TYR A 119 25.92 -30.14 -34.81
CA TYR A 119 25.40 -31.24 -35.58
C TYR A 119 24.03 -31.66 -35.08
N GLY A 120 23.18 -32.11 -36.00
CA GLY A 120 21.94 -32.77 -35.69
C GLY A 120 22.17 -34.16 -35.08
N TRP A 121 21.11 -34.76 -34.54
CA TRP A 121 21.16 -36.14 -34.03
C TRP A 121 21.49 -37.16 -35.11
N ASP A 122 21.21 -36.86 -36.35
CA ASP A 122 21.51 -37.59 -37.56
C ASP A 122 22.91 -37.31 -38.14
N GLU A 123 23.77 -36.63 -37.34
CA GLU A 123 25.13 -36.21 -37.71
C GLU A 123 25.19 -35.19 -38.85
N THR A 124 24.04 -34.63 -39.29
CA THR A 124 24.05 -33.57 -40.29
C THR A 124 24.58 -32.25 -39.70
N PRO A 125 25.44 -31.52 -40.43
CA PRO A 125 25.93 -30.22 -39.95
C PRO A 125 24.80 -29.20 -39.83
N LEU A 126 24.77 -28.48 -38.69
CA LEU A 126 23.89 -27.33 -38.46
C LEU A 126 24.68 -26.02 -38.55
N SER A 127 24.14 -25.03 -39.25
CA SER A 127 24.79 -23.70 -39.34
C SER A 127 24.70 -22.97 -38.00
N PRO A 128 25.83 -22.64 -37.32
CA PRO A 128 25.81 -21.93 -36.05
C PRO A 128 25.35 -20.49 -36.22
N SER A 129 24.44 -20.03 -35.36
CA SER A 129 23.98 -18.65 -35.24
C SER A 129 24.23 -18.17 -33.82
N ASN A 130 25.09 -17.18 -33.65
CA ASN A 130 25.51 -16.65 -32.33
C ASN A 130 24.80 -15.37 -32.00
N VAL A 131 24.01 -15.33 -30.91
CA VAL A 131 23.25 -14.19 -30.46
C VAL A 131 23.85 -13.67 -29.15
N SER A 132 24.47 -12.51 -29.24
CA SER A 132 25.17 -11.84 -28.14
C SER A 132 24.21 -11.08 -27.23
N LYS A 133 24.65 -10.84 -25.99
CA LYS A 133 23.95 -10.00 -25.03
C LYS A 133 24.80 -8.83 -24.58
N LYS A 134 24.24 -7.62 -24.73
CA LYS A 134 24.79 -6.40 -24.15
C LYS A 134 24.30 -6.24 -22.72
N VAL A 135 25.21 -5.91 -21.79
CA VAL A 135 24.93 -5.69 -20.39
C VAL A 135 25.52 -4.36 -19.93
N THR A 136 24.73 -3.57 -19.25
CA THR A 136 25.18 -2.33 -18.61
C THR A 136 25.51 -2.62 -17.13
N LEU A 137 26.74 -2.29 -16.74
CA LEU A 137 27.27 -2.50 -15.40
C LEU A 137 27.35 -1.16 -14.69
N LYS A 138 26.81 -1.06 -13.48
CA LYS A 138 26.78 0.16 -12.68
C LYS A 138 27.35 -0.09 -11.30
N THR A 139 27.97 0.92 -10.71
CA THR A 139 28.23 0.95 -9.26
C THR A 139 26.92 1.18 -8.51
N GLN A 140 26.90 0.82 -7.23
CA GLN A 140 25.76 1.13 -6.37
C GLN A 140 25.50 2.65 -6.31
N ALA A 141 26.55 3.45 -6.25
CA ALA A 141 26.46 4.92 -6.26
C ALA A 141 25.83 5.48 -7.55
N GLU A 142 26.16 4.90 -8.73
CA GLU A 142 25.54 5.31 -10.00
C GLU A 142 24.05 4.93 -10.05
N ILE A 143 23.66 3.84 -9.42
CA ILE A 143 22.26 3.45 -9.29
C ILE A 143 21.52 4.43 -8.38
N GLU A 144 22.06 4.71 -7.19
CA GLU A 144 21.46 5.63 -6.21
C GLU A 144 21.41 7.07 -6.74
N ALA A 145 22.41 7.49 -7.51
CA ALA A 145 22.39 8.79 -8.17
C ALA A 145 21.23 8.94 -9.19
N SER A 146 20.76 7.81 -9.74
CA SER A 146 19.62 7.78 -10.67
C SER A 146 18.25 7.73 -9.98
N TYR A 147 18.21 7.60 -8.66
CA TYR A 147 16.96 7.57 -7.91
C TYR A 147 16.21 8.90 -8.03
N SER A 148 14.90 8.79 -8.15
CA SER A 148 14.03 9.95 -8.17
C SER A 148 13.95 10.62 -6.80
N SER A 149 14.01 11.95 -6.79
CA SER A 149 13.75 12.78 -5.59
C SER A 149 12.31 13.28 -5.52
N ASN A 150 11.43 12.84 -6.44
CA ASN A 150 10.04 13.25 -6.44
C ASN A 150 9.25 12.56 -5.33
N ALA A 151 8.93 13.31 -4.27
CA ALA A 151 8.11 12.92 -3.13
C ALA A 151 6.71 13.55 -3.16
N TYR A 152 6.27 14.09 -4.29
CA TYR A 152 4.95 14.68 -4.38
C TYR A 152 3.84 13.64 -4.47
N LEU A 153 2.71 13.98 -3.85
CA LEU A 153 1.46 13.28 -4.08
C LEU A 153 0.79 13.81 -5.35
N LYS A 154 0.06 12.96 -6.02
CA LYS A 154 -0.81 13.29 -7.16
C LYS A 154 -2.21 13.66 -6.68
N SER A 155 -2.67 13.06 -5.58
CA SER A 155 -3.96 13.35 -4.96
C SER A 155 -3.98 12.90 -3.50
N ILE A 156 -4.86 13.54 -2.71
CA ILE A 156 -5.34 13.08 -1.40
C ILE A 156 -6.86 13.11 -1.47
N THR A 157 -7.52 12.11 -0.88
CA THR A 157 -8.96 12.07 -0.69
C THR A 157 -9.29 11.59 0.72
N VAL A 158 -10.40 12.10 1.28
CA VAL A 158 -10.90 11.71 2.60
C VAL A 158 -12.35 11.25 2.42
N GLY A 159 -12.53 9.95 2.17
CA GLY A 159 -13.83 9.41 1.80
C GLY A 159 -14.46 10.21 0.64
N GLU A 160 -15.69 10.66 0.85
CA GLU A 160 -16.45 11.50 -0.09
C GLU A 160 -16.38 13.00 0.25
N TYR A 161 -15.62 13.38 1.29
CA TYR A 161 -15.54 14.74 1.78
C TYR A 161 -14.54 15.59 0.98
N ALA A 162 -14.90 16.85 0.74
CA ALA A 162 -14.05 17.78 0.03
C ALA A 162 -12.90 18.29 0.91
N LEU A 163 -11.72 18.40 0.31
CA LEU A 163 -10.57 19.08 0.94
C LEU A 163 -10.69 20.58 0.79
N THR A 164 -10.32 21.32 1.83
CA THR A 164 -10.17 22.77 1.80
C THR A 164 -8.73 23.14 2.16
N PRO A 165 -7.98 23.81 1.25
CA PRO A 165 -8.30 24.06 -0.15
C PRO A 165 -8.35 22.76 -0.99
N GLU A 166 -8.82 22.84 -2.25
CA GLU A 166 -8.69 21.73 -3.20
C GLU A 166 -7.25 21.25 -3.28
N PHE A 167 -7.07 19.95 -3.58
CA PHE A 167 -5.74 19.35 -3.61
C PHE A 167 -4.82 20.05 -4.60
N ASN A 168 -3.67 20.49 -4.09
CA ASN A 168 -2.52 20.95 -4.85
C ASN A 168 -1.25 20.36 -4.23
N LYS A 169 -0.38 19.77 -5.01
CA LYS A 169 0.83 19.10 -4.51
C LYS A 169 1.79 20.01 -3.73
N GLU A 170 1.74 21.31 -3.95
CA GLU A 170 2.55 22.30 -3.21
C GLU A 170 1.93 22.68 -1.87
N THR A 171 0.62 22.52 -1.70
CA THR A 171 -0.09 22.73 -0.45
C THR A 171 0.15 21.56 0.50
N LYS A 172 0.53 21.85 1.74
CA LYS A 172 0.92 20.82 2.72
C LYS A 172 -0.10 20.62 3.83
N GLU A 173 -1.13 21.45 3.90
CA GLU A 173 -2.14 21.38 4.94
C GLU A 173 -3.54 21.55 4.34
N TYR A 174 -4.45 20.68 4.76
CA TYR A 174 -5.82 20.60 4.30
C TYR A 174 -6.77 20.45 5.47
N GLU A 175 -7.98 20.95 5.29
CA GLU A 175 -9.07 20.83 6.24
C GLU A 175 -10.22 20.05 5.61
N VAL A 176 -10.91 19.28 6.43
CA VAL A 176 -12.12 18.54 6.10
C VAL A 176 -13.10 18.68 7.26
N GLU A 177 -14.36 18.97 6.98
CA GLU A 177 -15.44 18.94 7.97
C GLU A 177 -16.31 17.71 7.76
N VAL A 178 -16.67 17.05 8.85
CA VAL A 178 -17.61 15.91 8.85
C VAL A 178 -18.65 16.08 9.95
N GLU A 179 -19.83 15.50 9.75
CA GLU A 179 -20.91 15.54 10.75
C GLU A 179 -20.58 14.69 11.99
N ASN A 180 -21.33 14.89 13.06
CA ASN A 180 -21.06 14.22 14.34
C ASN A 180 -21.21 12.70 14.31
N ASP A 181 -22.09 12.16 13.46
CA ASP A 181 -22.34 10.73 13.29
C ASP A 181 -21.22 9.99 12.54
N VAL A 182 -20.28 10.73 11.95
CA VAL A 182 -19.13 10.16 11.23
C VAL A 182 -18.01 9.81 12.23
N GLU A 183 -17.92 8.55 12.60
CA GLU A 183 -16.92 8.05 13.56
C GLU A 183 -15.60 7.65 12.91
N THR A 184 -15.61 7.39 11.62
CA THR A 184 -14.42 6.96 10.86
C THR A 184 -14.42 7.58 9.46
N VAL A 185 -13.22 7.86 8.95
CA VAL A 185 -13.01 8.27 7.55
C VAL A 185 -11.86 7.47 6.96
N THR A 186 -11.92 7.20 5.67
CA THR A 186 -10.81 6.58 4.94
C THR A 186 -9.99 7.65 4.23
N ILE A 187 -8.71 7.79 4.57
CA ILE A 187 -7.77 8.66 3.87
C ILE A 187 -7.05 7.85 2.80
N SER A 188 -7.12 8.29 1.55
CA SER A 188 -6.40 7.71 0.43
C SER A 188 -5.50 8.75 -0.23
N ALA A 189 -4.39 8.30 -0.80
CA ALA A 189 -3.48 9.17 -1.53
C ALA A 189 -2.83 8.43 -2.71
N LEU A 190 -2.54 9.16 -3.77
CA LEU A 190 -1.80 8.65 -4.92
C LEU A 190 -0.47 9.40 -5.03
N LYS A 191 0.60 8.66 -5.27
CA LYS A 191 1.93 9.21 -5.52
C LYS A 191 2.10 9.68 -6.97
N GLU A 192 2.88 10.73 -7.18
CA GLU A 192 3.21 11.20 -8.53
C GLU A 192 4.28 10.30 -9.18
N ASP A 193 5.27 9.86 -8.40
CA ASP A 193 6.33 8.95 -8.86
C ASP A 193 6.02 7.50 -8.46
N ALA A 194 6.09 6.59 -9.43
CA ALA A 194 5.82 5.17 -9.19
C ALA A 194 6.77 4.52 -8.17
N ASN A 195 8.00 5.04 -8.03
CA ASN A 195 9.01 4.51 -7.11
C ASN A 195 8.93 5.12 -5.71
N ALA A 196 8.10 6.14 -5.48
CA ALA A 196 7.86 6.68 -4.14
C ALA A 196 7.03 5.71 -3.29
N SER A 197 7.05 5.87 -1.99
CA SER A 197 6.19 5.17 -1.03
C SER A 197 5.31 6.16 -0.27
N ILE A 198 4.14 5.70 0.19
CA ILE A 198 3.21 6.49 0.99
C ILE A 198 2.94 5.77 2.30
N SER A 199 2.86 6.55 3.38
CA SER A 199 2.38 6.10 4.69
C SER A 199 1.38 7.10 5.26
N GLY A 200 0.62 6.69 6.30
CA GLY A 200 -0.38 7.54 6.95
C GLY A 200 -1.79 7.47 6.34
N THR A 201 -2.00 6.71 5.25
CA THR A 201 -3.32 6.45 4.65
C THR A 201 -4.11 5.36 5.40
N GLY A 202 -5.32 5.06 4.95
CA GLY A 202 -6.22 4.06 5.50
C GLY A 202 -7.29 4.65 6.41
N ASP A 203 -7.99 3.77 7.14
CA ASP A 203 -9.09 4.15 8.01
C ASP A 203 -8.60 4.88 9.26
N LYS A 204 -9.30 5.96 9.62
CA LYS A 204 -9.00 6.84 10.75
C LYS A 204 -10.24 6.99 11.62
N THR A 205 -10.12 6.61 12.90
CA THR A 205 -11.16 6.89 13.89
C THR A 205 -11.10 8.35 14.30
N LEU A 206 -12.28 8.98 14.41
CA LEU A 206 -12.43 10.39 14.74
C LEU A 206 -12.98 10.57 16.15
N ILE A 207 -12.36 11.47 16.90
CA ILE A 207 -12.96 12.08 18.10
C ILE A 207 -13.66 13.37 17.70
N GLU A 208 -14.59 13.86 18.51
CA GLU A 208 -15.19 15.20 18.31
C GLU A 208 -14.11 16.29 18.32
N GLY A 209 -14.32 17.31 17.48
CA GLY A 209 -13.33 18.34 17.25
C GLY A 209 -12.30 17.95 16.19
N THR A 210 -11.16 18.61 16.19
CA THR A 210 -10.15 18.47 15.14
C THR A 210 -9.24 17.26 15.38
N ASN A 211 -9.13 16.42 14.36
CA ASN A 211 -8.26 15.23 14.29
C ASN A 211 -7.18 15.49 13.25
N LYS A 212 -5.94 15.47 13.65
CA LYS A 212 -4.79 15.70 12.76
C LYS A 212 -4.22 14.37 12.26
N PHE A 213 -4.10 14.24 10.93
CA PHE A 213 -3.48 13.09 10.29
C PHE A 213 -2.34 13.53 9.38
N GLU A 214 -1.25 12.79 9.40
CA GLU A 214 -0.07 13.05 8.58
C GLU A 214 0.06 11.96 7.52
N ILE A 215 0.15 12.38 6.26
CA ILE A 215 0.41 11.54 5.11
C ILE A 215 1.82 11.85 4.62
N VAL A 216 2.71 10.87 4.68
CA VAL A 216 4.11 11.03 4.29
C VAL A 216 4.36 10.33 2.97
N CYS A 217 4.80 11.07 1.97
CA CYS A 217 5.30 10.52 0.71
C CYS A 217 6.83 10.57 0.72
N THR A 218 7.47 9.41 0.54
CA THR A 218 8.93 9.29 0.53
C THR A 218 9.39 8.88 -0.86
N ALA A 219 10.24 9.70 -1.46
CA ALA A 219 10.84 9.44 -2.76
C ALA A 219 11.84 8.28 -2.70
N GLN A 220 12.17 7.71 -3.86
CA GLN A 220 13.17 6.65 -3.97
C GLN A 220 14.54 7.06 -3.40
N LYS A 221 14.89 8.34 -3.51
CA LYS A 221 16.14 8.92 -2.97
C LYS A 221 16.14 9.09 -1.45
N GLY A 222 15.00 8.89 -0.78
CA GLY A 222 14.86 8.92 0.67
C GLY A 222 14.36 10.26 1.23
N ASN A 223 14.29 11.32 0.44
CA ASN A 223 13.65 12.57 0.87
C ASN A 223 12.14 12.41 0.95
N SER A 224 11.49 13.10 1.89
CA SER A 224 10.05 12.98 2.14
C SER A 224 9.36 14.33 2.13
N ILE A 225 8.07 14.30 1.80
CA ILE A 225 7.14 15.41 1.98
C ILE A 225 6.00 14.91 2.85
N THR A 226 5.68 15.69 3.89
CA THR A 226 4.54 15.44 4.76
C THR A 226 3.39 16.37 4.39
N TYR A 227 2.21 15.79 4.25
CA TYR A 227 0.94 16.49 4.08
C TYR A 227 0.10 16.27 5.33
N VAL A 228 -0.51 17.34 5.83
CA VAL A 228 -1.37 17.30 7.01
C VAL A 228 -2.83 17.40 6.55
N VAL A 229 -3.69 16.55 7.10
CA VAL A 229 -5.13 16.65 6.92
C VAL A 229 -5.77 16.78 8.30
N ASN A 230 -6.38 17.90 8.55
CA ASN A 230 -7.14 18.21 9.76
C ASN A 230 -8.61 17.88 9.49
N VAL A 231 -9.09 16.79 10.09
CA VAL A 231 -10.50 16.39 9.97
C VAL A 231 -11.24 16.88 11.21
N THR A 232 -12.14 17.85 11.06
CA THR A 232 -12.97 18.36 12.14
C THR A 232 -14.30 17.64 12.14
N ARG A 233 -14.50 16.75 13.13
CA ARG A 233 -15.78 16.13 13.41
C ARG A 233 -16.61 17.10 14.25
N LYS A 234 -17.75 17.55 13.69
CA LYS A 234 -18.62 18.50 14.37
C LYS A 234 -19.04 17.98 15.74
N GLU A 235 -19.15 18.88 16.70
CA GLU A 235 -19.77 18.51 17.96
C GLU A 235 -21.27 18.23 17.73
N LEU A 236 -21.80 17.29 18.52
CA LEU A 236 -23.23 17.02 18.50
C LEU A 236 -23.95 18.34 18.90
N ASN A 237 -24.94 18.77 18.10
CA ASN A 237 -25.66 20.03 18.33
C ASN A 237 -25.88 20.29 19.82
N PRO A 238 -25.26 21.30 20.43
CA PRO A 238 -25.37 21.53 21.86
C PRO A 238 -26.81 21.89 22.19
N ILE A 239 -27.45 21.10 23.05
CA ILE A 239 -28.71 21.52 23.66
C ILE A 239 -28.34 22.58 24.71
N LYS A 240 -28.69 23.80 24.44
CA LYS A 240 -28.36 24.93 25.33
C LYS A 240 -29.43 25.11 26.39
N VAL A 241 -29.01 25.44 27.60
CA VAL A 241 -29.86 25.78 28.71
C VAL A 241 -29.27 26.96 29.46
N THR A 242 -30.14 27.88 29.90
CA THR A 242 -29.73 29.05 30.71
C THR A 242 -30.12 28.82 32.14
N ILE A 243 -29.17 28.86 33.06
CA ILE A 243 -29.39 28.74 34.51
C ILE A 243 -28.79 29.97 35.17
N ASN A 244 -29.60 30.70 35.91
CA ASN A 244 -29.19 31.95 36.59
C ASN A 244 -28.47 32.96 35.67
N GLY A 245 -28.88 33.04 34.41
CA GLY A 245 -28.32 33.99 33.42
C GLY A 245 -27.02 33.50 32.76
N LYS A 246 -26.50 32.31 33.11
CA LYS A 246 -25.34 31.69 32.46
C LYS A 246 -25.81 30.58 31.50
N GLU A 247 -25.25 30.56 30.30
CA GLU A 247 -25.56 29.52 29.30
C GLU A 247 -24.68 28.29 29.53
N TYR A 248 -25.25 27.10 29.37
CA TYR A 248 -24.60 25.78 29.46
C TYR A 248 -25.05 24.92 28.29
N GLY A 249 -24.22 24.00 27.90
CA GLY A 249 -24.57 22.90 27.00
C GLY A 249 -24.86 21.62 27.79
N ILE A 250 -25.96 20.92 27.47
CA ILE A 250 -26.23 19.58 28.05
C ILE A 250 -25.26 18.57 27.50
N LEU A 251 -24.65 17.76 28.37
CA LEU A 251 -23.80 16.66 27.96
C LEU A 251 -24.62 15.64 27.16
N ARG A 252 -24.10 15.22 26.00
CA ARG A 252 -24.75 14.30 25.07
C ARG A 252 -24.08 12.93 25.05
N LYS A 253 -22.93 12.79 25.72
CA LYS A 253 -22.19 11.51 25.82
C LYS A 253 -22.19 10.99 27.24
N LYS A 254 -22.44 9.69 27.36
CA LYS A 254 -22.48 8.95 28.63
C LYS A 254 -21.14 9.03 29.37
N ASP A 255 -20.04 8.82 28.65
CA ASP A 255 -18.68 8.79 29.21
C ASP A 255 -18.20 10.15 29.74
N SER A 256 -18.97 11.21 29.52
CA SER A 256 -18.68 12.56 30.01
C SER A 256 -19.36 12.88 31.34
N LEU A 257 -20.26 12.02 31.83
CA LEU A 257 -20.89 12.21 33.13
C LEU A 257 -19.94 11.78 34.26
N PRO A 258 -19.77 12.60 35.33
CA PRO A 258 -19.01 12.19 36.48
C PRO A 258 -19.74 11.08 37.24
N GLU A 259 -19.00 10.14 37.79
CA GLU A 259 -19.57 9.13 38.67
C GLU A 259 -20.11 9.77 39.97
N LEU A 260 -21.35 9.47 40.32
CA LEU A 260 -21.97 9.86 41.59
C LEU A 260 -22.29 8.63 42.42
N ALA A 261 -21.78 8.57 43.66
CA ALA A 261 -22.04 7.44 44.56
C ALA A 261 -23.54 7.30 44.82
N GLY A 262 -24.05 6.07 44.66
CA GLY A 262 -25.48 5.76 44.85
C GLY A 262 -26.36 6.07 43.64
N PHE A 263 -25.80 6.48 42.53
CA PHE A 263 -26.50 6.69 41.27
C PHE A 263 -26.12 5.62 40.26
N ALA A 264 -27.10 5.18 39.47
CA ALA A 264 -26.88 4.30 38.31
C ALA A 264 -26.94 5.10 37.02
N GLU A 265 -26.18 4.66 36.04
CA GLU A 265 -26.21 5.24 34.68
C GLU A 265 -27.59 4.97 34.01
N SER A 266 -28.13 5.97 33.34
CA SER A 266 -29.42 5.92 32.67
C SER A 266 -29.44 6.96 31.53
N THR A 267 -30.63 7.15 30.92
CA THR A 267 -30.91 8.22 29.97
C THR A 267 -32.20 8.94 30.37
N THR A 268 -32.42 10.13 29.84
CA THR A 268 -33.66 10.90 29.98
C THR A 268 -33.93 11.69 28.71
N ILE A 269 -35.17 12.12 28.54
CA ILE A 269 -35.55 12.95 27.40
C ILE A 269 -35.56 14.45 27.85
N TYR A 270 -34.77 15.24 27.13
CA TYR A 270 -34.77 16.69 27.30
C TYR A 270 -34.97 17.36 25.94
N GLN A 271 -36.02 18.19 25.77
CA GLN A 271 -36.38 18.83 24.52
C GLN A 271 -36.35 17.89 23.30
N ASP A 272 -37.06 16.75 23.41
CA ASP A 272 -37.17 15.70 22.40
C ASP A 272 -35.84 14.96 22.05
N SER A 273 -34.82 15.21 22.82
CA SER A 273 -33.52 14.52 22.64
C SER A 273 -33.23 13.62 23.83
N GLU A 274 -32.79 12.39 23.54
CA GLU A 274 -32.25 11.51 24.55
C GLU A 274 -30.88 12.01 25.01
N VAL A 275 -30.71 12.19 26.32
CA VAL A 275 -29.46 12.64 26.94
C VAL A 275 -29.04 11.70 28.07
N PRO A 276 -27.74 11.53 28.31
CA PRO A 276 -27.25 10.75 29.43
C PRO A 276 -27.71 11.31 30.76
N ALA A 277 -28.06 10.42 31.68
CA ALA A 277 -28.50 10.77 33.02
C ALA A 277 -27.95 9.78 34.06
N LEU A 278 -27.88 10.20 35.30
CA LEU A 278 -27.65 9.35 36.45
C LEU A 278 -28.94 9.33 37.28
N VAL A 279 -29.35 8.15 37.75
CA VAL A 279 -30.60 7.96 38.47
C VAL A 279 -30.32 7.35 39.82
N ASN A 280 -30.93 7.92 40.85
CA ASN A 280 -31.07 7.30 42.17
C ASN A 280 -32.54 6.95 42.39
N ASP A 281 -32.89 5.66 42.27
CA ASP A 281 -34.27 5.17 42.36
C ASP A 281 -34.85 5.34 43.74
N VAL A 282 -34.01 5.25 44.79
CA VAL A 282 -34.46 5.38 46.18
C VAL A 282 -34.89 6.80 46.49
N LEU A 283 -34.14 7.77 46.02
CA LEU A 283 -34.43 9.19 46.19
C LEU A 283 -35.37 9.75 45.09
N ASN A 284 -35.63 8.96 44.06
CA ASN A 284 -36.34 9.37 42.86
C ASN A 284 -35.73 10.67 42.25
N ILE A 285 -34.42 10.70 42.18
CA ILE A 285 -33.64 11.82 41.63
C ILE A 285 -32.98 11.40 40.31
N LYS A 286 -33.15 12.26 39.33
CA LYS A 286 -32.46 12.13 38.03
C LYS A 286 -31.51 13.33 37.87
N VAL A 287 -30.27 13.06 37.46
CA VAL A 287 -29.19 14.03 37.30
C VAL A 287 -28.72 14.02 35.89
N ILE A 288 -28.57 15.22 35.30
CA ILE A 288 -27.95 15.43 33.99
C ILE A 288 -26.66 16.23 34.13
N GLY A 289 -25.76 16.06 33.16
CA GLY A 289 -24.52 16.83 33.10
C GLY A 289 -24.66 18.06 32.21
N LEU A 290 -24.11 19.18 32.67
CA LEU A 290 -24.01 20.41 31.90
C LEU A 290 -22.54 20.80 31.78
N LYS A 291 -22.18 21.39 30.65
CA LYS A 291 -20.82 21.97 30.48
C LYS A 291 -20.94 23.48 30.16
N ASP A 292 -20.04 24.27 30.72
CA ASP A 292 -19.95 25.69 30.38
C ASP A 292 -19.01 25.91 29.16
N ASP A 293 -18.84 27.17 28.76
CA ASP A 293 -17.95 27.59 27.64
C ASP A 293 -16.47 27.36 27.90
N GLU A 294 -16.06 27.12 29.17
CA GLU A 294 -14.71 26.71 29.56
C GLU A 294 -14.56 25.17 29.61
N ASN A 295 -15.58 24.40 29.19
CA ASN A 295 -15.67 22.94 29.30
C ASN A 295 -15.66 22.36 30.72
N ASN A 296 -15.97 23.20 31.75
CA ASN A 296 -16.18 22.66 33.08
C ASN A 296 -17.53 21.93 33.14
N ILE A 297 -17.52 20.75 33.77
CA ILE A 297 -18.69 19.89 33.88
C ILE A 297 -19.36 20.10 35.25
N TYR A 298 -20.66 20.26 35.21
CA TYR A 298 -21.52 20.41 36.37
C TYR A 298 -22.65 19.40 36.32
N THR A 299 -23.09 18.94 37.49
CA THR A 299 -24.24 18.05 37.63
C THR A 299 -25.43 18.75 38.19
N TYR A 300 -26.61 18.58 37.57
CA TYR A 300 -27.85 19.20 37.96
C TYR A 300 -28.96 18.19 38.04
N VAL A 301 -29.88 18.39 39.01
CA VAL A 301 -31.11 17.58 39.09
C VAL A 301 -32.05 18.02 37.95
N TYR A 302 -32.55 17.03 37.24
CA TYR A 302 -33.55 17.19 36.20
C TYR A 302 -34.90 16.61 36.64
N ASP A 303 -35.91 17.47 36.77
CA ASP A 303 -37.28 17.10 37.01
C ASP A 303 -37.99 16.94 35.66
N GLU A 304 -38.19 15.68 35.27
CA GLU A 304 -38.79 15.35 33.96
C GLU A 304 -40.30 15.76 33.91
N ALA A 305 -40.99 15.73 35.02
CA ALA A 305 -42.42 16.09 35.09
C ALA A 305 -42.66 17.60 34.85
N THR A 306 -41.71 18.44 35.26
CA THR A 306 -41.81 19.90 35.12
C THR A 306 -40.84 20.45 34.08
N SER A 307 -39.99 19.58 33.50
CA SER A 307 -38.91 19.94 32.58
C SER A 307 -37.98 21.01 33.16
N THR A 308 -37.74 21.00 34.46
CA THR A 308 -36.92 22.00 35.18
C THR A 308 -35.56 21.39 35.60
N ILE A 309 -34.54 22.25 35.54
CA ILE A 309 -33.19 21.95 35.98
C ILE A 309 -32.90 22.71 37.26
N LYS A 310 -32.43 21.98 38.28
CA LYS A 310 -32.19 22.54 39.64
C LYS A 310 -30.75 22.18 40.04
N ASN A 311 -30.13 23.06 40.86
CA ASN A 311 -28.79 22.78 41.41
C ASN A 311 -28.80 21.47 42.21
N LEU A 312 -27.76 20.67 42.01
CA LEU A 312 -27.45 19.51 42.86
C LEU A 312 -26.25 19.91 43.73
N TYR A 313 -26.51 19.97 45.04
CA TYR A 313 -25.42 20.10 45.99
C TYR A 313 -25.12 18.72 46.56
N VAL A 314 -23.90 18.21 46.37
CA VAL A 314 -23.40 16.99 46.98
C VAL A 314 -22.33 17.40 47.96
N GLU A 315 -22.61 17.25 49.25
CA GLU A 315 -21.64 17.52 50.32
C GLU A 315 -21.18 16.21 50.93
N LEU A 316 -19.88 15.99 51.01
CA LEU A 316 -19.31 14.80 51.66
C LEU A 316 -19.12 15.13 53.14
N ILE A 317 -19.98 14.56 53.99
CA ILE A 317 -19.79 14.60 55.45
C ILE A 317 -19.46 13.17 55.92
N THR A 318 -18.26 12.97 56.45
CA THR A 318 -17.81 11.71 57.10
C THR A 318 -18.03 10.44 56.27
N GLY A 319 -17.78 10.51 54.96
CA GLY A 319 -17.87 9.32 54.09
C GLY A 319 -19.27 8.98 53.56
N GLU A 320 -20.28 9.80 53.88
CA GLU A 320 -21.63 9.70 53.31
C GLU A 320 -21.94 10.90 52.41
N ASN A 321 -22.55 10.66 51.25
CA ASN A 321 -22.98 11.71 50.35
C ASN A 321 -24.32 12.29 50.82
N ILE A 322 -24.37 13.59 51.17
CA ILE A 322 -25.64 14.29 51.43
C ILE A 322 -26.04 15.03 50.15
N ILE A 323 -27.21 14.68 49.62
CA ILE A 323 -27.79 15.28 48.46
C ILE A 323 -28.91 16.23 48.90
N THR A 324 -28.74 17.53 48.68
CA THR A 324 -29.77 18.51 48.99
C THR A 324 -30.34 19.11 47.69
N PRO A 325 -31.55 18.72 47.28
CA PRO A 325 -32.27 19.46 46.24
C PRO A 325 -32.70 20.85 46.78
N SER A 326 -32.67 21.87 45.92
CA SER A 326 -32.96 23.25 46.32
C SER A 326 -34.40 23.56 46.76
N ASP A 327 -35.30 22.58 46.73
CA ASP A 327 -36.70 22.68 47.21
C ASP A 327 -37.07 21.48 48.05
N PHE A 328 -36.99 21.64 49.38
CA PHE A 328 -37.24 20.61 50.38
C PHE A 328 -38.71 20.39 50.70
N ASN A 329 -39.65 20.67 49.86
CA ASN A 329 -41.06 20.49 50.15
C ASN A 329 -41.65 19.15 49.73
N LYS A 330 -40.83 18.17 49.37
CA LYS A 330 -41.30 16.79 49.07
C LYS A 330 -40.91 15.82 50.18
N THR A 331 -41.93 15.16 50.75
CA THR A 331 -41.76 14.00 51.62
C THR A 331 -41.10 12.90 50.79
N LEU A 332 -39.85 12.57 51.10
CA LEU A 332 -39.14 11.41 50.51
C LEU A 332 -39.65 10.15 51.17
N ASN A 333 -40.38 9.29 50.45
CA ASN A 333 -40.85 8.02 50.93
C ASN A 333 -39.68 7.10 51.33
N GLY A 334 -39.57 6.75 52.60
CA GLY A 334 -38.54 5.86 53.14
C GLY A 334 -37.36 6.58 53.85
N TYR A 335 -37.36 7.91 53.91
CA TYR A 335 -36.31 8.69 54.59
C TYR A 335 -36.92 9.56 55.70
N ASN A 336 -36.27 9.59 56.85
CA ASN A 336 -36.56 10.58 57.89
C ASN A 336 -35.76 11.85 57.62
N ILE A 337 -36.44 12.96 57.40
CA ILE A 337 -35.79 14.26 57.29
C ILE A 337 -35.31 14.65 58.68
N LYS A 338 -34.00 14.78 58.88
CA LYS A 338 -33.39 15.36 60.06
C LYS A 338 -32.86 16.73 59.67
N GLU A 339 -33.35 17.74 60.40
CA GLU A 339 -32.66 19.04 60.38
C GLU A 339 -31.30 18.87 61.08
N VAL A 340 -30.21 19.06 60.33
CA VAL A 340 -28.86 19.06 60.85
C VAL A 340 -28.37 20.51 60.78
N ASP A 341 -28.14 21.10 61.93
CA ASP A 341 -27.57 22.43 62.04
C ASP A 341 -26.05 22.32 61.77
N ILE A 342 -25.64 22.64 60.54
CA ILE A 342 -24.26 22.65 60.17
C ILE A 342 -23.63 23.97 60.58
N LYS A 343 -23.03 23.97 61.77
CA LYS A 343 -22.17 25.10 62.18
C LYS A 343 -20.89 25.04 61.37
N GLY A 344 -20.73 26.05 60.45
CA GLY A 344 -19.56 26.26 59.64
C GLY A 344 -18.32 26.62 60.43
#